data_1472064b1b9c252bfb011cc869cf16a5
#
_entry.id   1472064b1b9c252bfb011cc869cf16a5
#
_cell.length_a   1.000
_cell.length_b   1.000
_cell.length_c   1.000
_cell.angle_alpha   90.00
_cell.angle_beta   90.00
_cell.angle_gamma   90.00
#
_symmetry.space_group_name_H-M   'P 1'
#
loop_
_entity.id
_entity.type
_entity.pdbx_description
1 polymer ?
#
loop_
_entity_poly.entity_id
_entity_poly.type
_entity_poly.pdbx_seq_one_letter_code
_entity_poly.pdbx_strand_id
1 'polypeptide(L)'
;MQCLGHSDCVEPCSWHHFHVPGSCSWIVANPGYRIKVTKLCGPEPFTKYVVFGVVATQLTSAYLLRNTSILDWRFLATAYLIGATANQNLFLAIHEISHNLAFRSPLANRLLAIFANLPIGVPYSAAFRPYHLTHHKSLGVTGLDTDLPTALEAFFLDSVLGKTFFCTFQILFYALRPMFIYSPPFTSIHLINLAVQLSFDYILTKFTGSLQPFYYLIASSFLAGSLHPCAGHFIAEHYFFSKVKTGGTESLLELKFKPQAKTDGPSVLDNLSPPETYSYYGPLNILTYNVGLHNEHHDFPAIPWTRLHKLHDIAKEFYEPLPCHRSWVWVIWTFILDKDVGPWCRVKRAQGGRVVGGGSTGKTKASAGRGGEGISAASAGPDGEESDGWKESEIQC
;
A
#
# COMPACT_ATOMS: atom_id res chain seq x y z
N MET A 1 24.97 8.38 37.10
CA MET A 1 23.89 9.37 37.25
C MET A 1 22.59 8.60 37.12
N GLN A 2 21.87 8.46 38.23
CA GLN A 2 20.62 7.70 38.32
C GLN A 2 19.50 8.44 37.60
N CYS A 3 18.81 7.78 36.69
CA CYS A 3 17.53 8.26 36.14
C CYS A 3 16.44 7.86 37.14
N LEU A 4 15.87 8.85 37.81
CA LEU A 4 14.65 8.76 38.58
C LEU A 4 13.45 8.80 37.63
N GLY A 5 12.51 7.90 37.82
CA GLY A 5 11.37 7.52 37.04
C GLY A 5 10.54 8.65 36.42
N HIS A 6 10.31 8.51 35.15
CA HIS A 6 9.06 8.88 34.48
C HIS A 6 8.84 7.90 33.31
N SER A 7 7.65 7.37 33.24
CA SER A 7 7.14 6.33 32.37
C SER A 7 6.84 6.82 30.93
N ASP A 8 7.79 7.46 30.25
CA ASP A 8 7.64 7.95 28.88
C ASP A 8 8.91 7.77 28.05
N CYS A 9 9.64 6.66 28.29
CA CYS A 9 10.68 6.24 27.35
C CYS A 9 10.00 5.53 26.19
N VAL A 10 9.66 6.28 25.14
CA VAL A 10 9.38 5.74 23.83
C VAL A 10 10.65 5.05 23.34
N GLU A 11 10.64 3.72 23.24
CA GLU A 11 11.74 2.97 22.66
C GLU A 11 11.97 3.45 21.22
N PRO A 12 13.22 3.63 20.78
CA PRO A 12 13.49 4.06 19.40
C PRO A 12 13.02 2.95 18.45
N CYS A 13 12.25 3.35 17.42
CA CYS A 13 11.86 2.51 16.30
C CYS A 13 13.01 1.61 15.87
N SER A 14 12.72 0.35 15.58
CA SER A 14 13.68 -0.58 14.97
C SER A 14 13.92 -0.19 13.51
N TRP A 15 14.89 0.67 13.29
CA TRP A 15 15.25 1.30 12.02
C TRP A 15 15.98 0.40 11.03
N HIS A 16 15.63 -0.87 10.92
CA HIS A 16 16.35 -1.80 10.05
C HIS A 16 15.49 -2.19 8.85
N HIS A 17 15.92 -1.74 7.69
CA HIS A 17 15.53 -2.05 6.31
C HIS A 17 14.65 -1.01 5.59
N PHE A 18 15.24 -0.41 4.58
CA PHE A 18 14.71 0.68 3.80
C PHE A 18 14.74 0.35 2.31
N HIS A 19 13.72 0.80 1.57
CA HIS A 19 13.52 0.42 0.17
C HIS A 19 14.25 1.31 -0.83
N VAL A 20 14.69 2.50 -0.38
CA VAL A 20 15.56 3.36 -1.19
C VAL A 20 17.00 3.16 -0.74
N PRO A 21 17.88 2.57 -1.59
CA PRO A 21 19.26 2.33 -1.21
C PRO A 21 19.97 3.65 -0.86
N GLY A 22 20.37 3.78 0.39
CA GLY A 22 21.22 4.87 0.86
C GLY A 22 20.51 6.02 1.58
N SER A 23 19.25 6.37 1.27
CA SER A 23 18.57 7.55 1.85
C SER A 23 18.18 7.36 3.31
N CYS A 24 17.44 6.31 3.61
CA CYS A 24 16.94 6.08 4.96
C CYS A 24 18.00 5.63 5.96
N SER A 25 18.92 4.76 5.57
CA SER A 25 20.03 4.37 6.43
C SER A 25 20.87 5.60 6.84
N TRP A 26 21.04 6.56 5.93
CA TRP A 26 21.77 7.79 6.21
C TRP A 26 20.96 8.77 7.06
N ILE A 27 19.66 8.97 6.78
CA ILE A 27 18.74 9.80 7.60
C ILE A 27 18.72 9.29 9.04
N VAL A 28 18.68 7.96 9.21
CA VAL A 28 18.64 7.32 10.53
C VAL A 28 20.00 7.36 11.23
N ALA A 29 21.08 7.19 10.50
CA ALA A 29 22.45 7.27 11.06
C ALA A 29 22.82 8.71 11.48
N ASN A 30 22.21 9.72 10.88
CA ASN A 30 22.48 11.12 11.21
C ASN A 30 21.54 11.61 12.33
N PRO A 31 22.05 11.91 13.55
CA PRO A 31 21.22 12.29 14.69
C PRO A 31 20.33 13.51 14.43
N GLY A 32 20.80 14.49 13.63
CA GLY A 32 20.06 15.70 13.31
C GLY A 32 18.79 15.41 12.48
N TYR A 33 18.87 14.52 11.49
CA TYR A 33 17.73 14.09 10.69
C TYR A 33 16.81 13.18 11.49
N ARG A 34 17.38 12.18 12.18
CA ARG A 34 16.63 11.24 13.01
C ARG A 34 15.69 11.94 13.98
N ILE A 35 16.18 12.93 14.73
CA ILE A 35 15.37 13.68 15.69
C ILE A 35 14.22 14.44 14.99
N LYS A 36 14.46 15.02 13.83
CA LYS A 36 13.42 15.74 13.07
C LYS A 36 12.35 14.80 12.55
N VAL A 37 12.76 13.66 11.98
CA VAL A 37 11.86 12.66 11.40
C VAL A 37 11.02 11.97 12.48
N THR A 38 11.62 11.58 13.61
CA THR A 38 10.90 10.96 14.74
C THR A 38 9.76 11.85 15.28
N LYS A 39 9.94 13.18 15.26
CA LYS A 39 8.89 14.12 15.67
C LYS A 39 7.68 14.15 14.73
N LEU A 40 7.79 13.61 13.53
CA LEU A 40 6.69 13.52 12.57
C LEU A 40 5.84 12.26 12.78
N CYS A 41 6.38 11.25 13.47
CA CYS A 41 5.67 10.00 13.73
C CYS A 41 4.49 10.19 14.69
N GLY A 42 3.56 9.23 14.63
CA GLY A 42 2.44 9.15 15.57
C GLY A 42 1.09 9.51 14.96
N PRO A 43 0.01 9.34 15.71
CA PRO A 43 -1.34 9.38 15.18
C PRO A 43 -1.75 10.76 14.66
N GLU A 44 -2.66 10.75 13.68
CA GLU A 44 -3.30 11.91 13.05
C GLU A 44 -4.80 11.86 13.30
N PRO A 45 -5.29 12.56 14.33
CA PRO A 45 -6.73 12.53 14.67
C PRO A 45 -7.65 13.14 13.59
N PHE A 46 -7.11 13.90 12.66
CA PHE A 46 -7.88 14.48 11.56
C PHE A 46 -8.43 13.43 10.61
N THR A 47 -7.73 12.30 10.46
CA THR A 47 -8.13 11.15 9.63
C THR A 47 -9.57 10.71 9.89
N LYS A 48 -10.00 10.62 11.15
CA LYS A 48 -11.38 10.21 11.49
C LYS A 48 -12.43 11.17 10.95
N TYR A 49 -12.18 12.49 10.95
CA TYR A 49 -13.14 13.46 10.47
C TYR A 49 -13.31 13.40 8.95
N VAL A 50 -12.21 13.16 8.23
CA VAL A 50 -12.26 12.91 6.79
C VAL A 50 -13.06 11.65 6.50
N VAL A 51 -12.79 10.55 7.21
CA VAL A 51 -13.54 9.28 7.08
C VAL A 51 -15.03 9.51 7.30
N PHE A 52 -15.42 10.18 8.40
CA PHE A 52 -16.84 10.46 8.66
C PHE A 52 -17.50 11.29 7.56
N GLY A 53 -16.81 12.32 7.06
CA GLY A 53 -17.31 13.17 5.98
C GLY A 53 -17.51 12.38 4.68
N VAL A 54 -16.56 11.55 4.31
CA VAL A 54 -16.61 10.74 3.08
C VAL A 54 -17.66 9.64 3.17
N VAL A 55 -17.77 8.95 4.32
CA VAL A 55 -18.84 7.96 4.56
C VAL A 55 -20.22 8.65 4.46
N ALA A 56 -20.39 9.80 5.08
CA ALA A 56 -21.65 10.56 4.99
C ALA A 56 -21.98 10.95 3.53
N THR A 57 -20.98 11.38 2.75
CA THR A 57 -21.15 11.68 1.31
C THR A 57 -21.60 10.46 0.54
N GLN A 58 -21.00 9.30 0.76
CA GLN A 58 -21.36 8.05 0.10
C GLN A 58 -22.79 7.61 0.44
N LEU A 59 -23.15 7.64 1.72
CA LEU A 59 -24.49 7.24 2.16
C LEU A 59 -25.57 8.20 1.70
N THR A 60 -25.26 9.50 1.67
CA THR A 60 -26.19 10.51 1.12
C THR A 60 -26.40 10.29 -0.38
N SER A 61 -25.35 10.08 -1.15
CA SER A 61 -25.44 9.81 -2.59
C SER A 61 -26.22 8.52 -2.86
N ALA A 62 -25.94 7.45 -2.10
CA ALA A 62 -26.67 6.19 -2.18
C ALA A 62 -28.18 6.39 -1.90
N TYR A 63 -28.51 7.15 -0.86
CA TYR A 63 -29.90 7.44 -0.51
C TYR A 63 -30.61 8.28 -1.59
N LEU A 64 -29.96 9.29 -2.13
CA LEU A 64 -30.53 10.13 -3.20
C LEU A 64 -30.80 9.31 -4.47
N LEU A 65 -29.98 8.31 -4.75
CA LEU A 65 -30.12 7.44 -5.93
C LEU A 65 -31.02 6.22 -5.69
N ARG A 66 -31.66 6.06 -4.52
CA ARG A 66 -32.44 4.87 -4.16
C ARG A 66 -33.59 4.50 -5.12
N ASN A 67 -34.10 5.48 -5.86
CA ASN A 67 -35.16 5.30 -6.85
C ASN A 67 -34.67 5.48 -8.30
N THR A 68 -33.35 5.58 -8.53
CA THR A 68 -32.75 5.80 -9.84
C THR A 68 -32.28 4.47 -10.42
N SER A 69 -32.64 4.17 -11.67
CA SER A 69 -32.18 2.96 -12.36
C SER A 69 -30.65 2.92 -12.44
N ILE A 70 -30.06 1.73 -12.30
CA ILE A 70 -28.62 1.51 -12.47
C ILE A 70 -28.11 1.85 -13.87
N LEU A 71 -28.99 1.85 -14.86
CA LEU A 71 -28.67 2.25 -16.25
C LEU A 71 -28.92 3.74 -16.54
N ASP A 72 -29.47 4.49 -15.57
CA ASP A 72 -29.63 5.94 -15.70
C ASP A 72 -28.26 6.63 -15.69
N TRP A 73 -28.04 7.54 -16.63
CA TRP A 73 -26.77 8.27 -16.72
C TRP A 73 -26.41 9.02 -15.42
N ARG A 74 -27.42 9.50 -14.67
CA ARG A 74 -27.22 10.16 -13.37
C ARG A 74 -26.67 9.22 -12.33
N PHE A 75 -27.14 7.95 -12.31
CA PHE A 75 -26.60 6.91 -11.46
C PHE A 75 -25.14 6.63 -11.83
N LEU A 76 -24.87 6.38 -13.11
CA LEU A 76 -23.52 6.05 -13.60
C LEU A 76 -22.54 7.21 -13.40
N ALA A 77 -22.94 8.43 -13.72
CA ALA A 77 -22.09 9.61 -13.51
C ALA A 77 -21.81 9.86 -12.03
N THR A 78 -22.81 9.72 -11.14
CA THR A 78 -22.62 9.89 -9.70
C THR A 78 -21.72 8.77 -9.15
N ALA A 79 -21.92 7.52 -9.58
CA ALA A 79 -21.09 6.39 -9.16
C ALA A 79 -19.63 6.56 -9.60
N TYR A 80 -19.36 7.12 -10.78
CA TYR A 80 -18.01 7.35 -11.27
C TYR A 80 -17.36 8.59 -10.64
N LEU A 81 -18.01 9.75 -10.70
CA LEU A 81 -17.41 11.02 -10.29
C LEU A 81 -17.34 11.18 -8.76
N ILE A 82 -18.40 10.82 -8.05
CA ILE A 82 -18.51 10.96 -6.59
C ILE A 82 -18.17 9.63 -5.92
N GLY A 83 -18.86 8.57 -6.30
CA GLY A 83 -18.76 7.26 -5.66
C GLY A 83 -17.37 6.66 -5.75
N ALA A 84 -16.81 6.59 -6.94
CA ALA A 84 -15.47 6.02 -7.14
C ALA A 84 -14.38 6.86 -6.46
N THR A 85 -14.46 8.20 -6.56
CA THR A 85 -13.52 9.09 -5.87
C THR A 85 -13.60 8.92 -4.34
N ALA A 86 -14.81 8.85 -3.78
CA ALA A 86 -15.03 8.67 -2.36
C ALA A 86 -14.56 7.28 -1.88
N ASN A 87 -14.80 6.22 -2.66
CA ASN A 87 -14.32 4.88 -2.30
C ASN A 87 -12.81 4.74 -2.46
N GLN A 88 -12.17 5.42 -3.42
CA GLN A 88 -10.71 5.54 -3.43
C GLN A 88 -10.19 6.21 -2.15
N ASN A 89 -10.82 7.29 -1.72
CA ASN A 89 -10.47 7.91 -0.45
C ASN A 89 -10.61 6.94 0.72
N LEU A 90 -11.71 6.16 0.80
CA LEU A 90 -11.93 5.20 1.89
C LEU A 90 -10.98 3.99 1.83
N PHE A 91 -10.63 3.47 0.67
CA PHE A 91 -9.58 2.45 0.53
C PHE A 91 -8.25 2.94 1.11
N LEU A 92 -7.89 4.18 0.78
CA LEU A 92 -6.65 4.79 1.25
C LEU A 92 -6.72 5.29 2.70
N ALA A 93 -7.91 5.61 3.22
CA ALA A 93 -8.13 5.76 4.65
C ALA A 93 -7.85 4.45 5.41
N ILE A 94 -8.36 3.31 4.90
CA ILE A 94 -8.11 1.99 5.48
C ILE A 94 -6.61 1.64 5.41
N HIS A 95 -5.93 2.01 4.32
CA HIS A 95 -4.47 1.90 4.20
C HIS A 95 -3.76 2.65 5.32
N GLU A 96 -4.03 3.94 5.50
CA GLU A 96 -3.47 4.80 6.56
C GLU A 96 -3.76 4.25 7.97
N ILE A 97 -5.01 3.85 8.22
CA ILE A 97 -5.46 3.29 9.49
C ILE A 97 -4.80 1.93 9.76
N SER A 98 -4.43 1.16 8.74
CA SER A 98 -3.75 -0.13 8.90
C SER A 98 -2.39 -0.01 9.58
N HIS A 99 -1.74 1.16 9.47
CA HIS A 99 -0.51 1.53 10.17
C HIS A 99 -0.76 2.08 11.60
N ASN A 100 -1.98 2.01 12.12
CA ASN A 100 -2.40 2.57 13.41
C ASN A 100 -2.23 4.10 13.52
N LEU A 101 -2.44 4.83 12.44
CA LEU A 101 -2.15 6.27 12.37
C LEU A 101 -3.35 7.19 12.68
N ALA A 102 -4.58 6.67 12.87
CA ALA A 102 -5.72 7.51 13.25
C ALA A 102 -5.85 7.71 14.78
N PHE A 103 -5.47 6.70 15.56
CA PHE A 103 -5.55 6.70 17.02
C PHE A 103 -4.33 6.02 17.64
N ARG A 104 -4.04 6.32 18.91
CA ARG A 104 -3.03 5.58 19.69
C ARG A 104 -3.48 4.13 19.98
N SER A 105 -4.78 3.88 20.11
CA SER A 105 -5.33 2.55 20.39
C SER A 105 -5.44 1.74 19.10
N PRO A 106 -4.82 0.56 19.00
CA PRO A 106 -4.96 -0.35 17.85
C PRO A 106 -6.41 -0.78 17.62
N LEU A 107 -7.17 -1.05 18.69
CA LEU A 107 -8.58 -1.41 18.58
C LEU A 107 -9.41 -0.28 17.96
N ALA A 108 -9.17 0.98 18.37
CA ALA A 108 -9.88 2.13 17.83
C ALA A 108 -9.58 2.30 16.32
N ASN A 109 -8.34 2.03 15.89
CA ASN A 109 -8.00 2.01 14.46
C ASN A 109 -8.77 0.91 13.72
N ARG A 110 -8.82 -0.32 14.25
CA ARG A 110 -9.57 -1.42 13.62
C ARG A 110 -11.07 -1.10 13.49
N LEU A 111 -11.67 -0.51 14.53
CA LEU A 111 -13.08 -0.11 14.50
C LEU A 111 -13.34 1.03 13.50
N LEU A 112 -12.46 2.01 13.41
CA LEU A 112 -12.55 3.07 12.40
C LEU A 112 -12.39 2.50 10.98
N ALA A 113 -11.49 1.53 10.76
CA ALA A 113 -11.33 0.86 9.49
C ALA A 113 -12.60 0.09 9.08
N ILE A 114 -13.26 -0.60 10.02
CA ILE A 114 -14.55 -1.27 9.79
C ILE A 114 -15.64 -0.24 9.45
N PHE A 115 -15.66 0.91 10.10
CA PHE A 115 -16.60 1.99 9.79
C PHE A 115 -16.33 2.58 8.39
N ALA A 116 -15.06 2.84 8.04
CA ALA A 116 -14.67 3.30 6.70
C ALA A 116 -15.01 2.26 5.61
N ASN A 117 -15.08 0.99 5.98
CA ASN A 117 -15.42 -0.12 5.08
C ASN A 117 -16.90 -0.14 4.67
N LEU A 118 -17.82 0.42 5.46
CA LEU A 118 -19.26 0.30 5.21
C LEU A 118 -19.67 0.67 3.77
N PRO A 119 -19.23 1.82 3.19
CA PRO A 119 -19.59 2.16 1.83
C PRO A 119 -18.88 1.35 0.74
N ILE A 120 -17.92 0.51 1.10
CA ILE A 120 -17.25 -0.39 0.14
C ILE A 120 -18.20 -1.52 -0.29
N GLY A 121 -19.16 -1.90 0.56
CA GLY A 121 -20.20 -2.88 0.25
C GLY A 121 -19.74 -4.35 0.35
N VAL A 122 -18.46 -4.59 0.68
CA VAL A 122 -17.89 -5.93 0.94
C VAL A 122 -16.93 -5.87 2.11
N PRO A 123 -16.77 -6.95 2.91
CA PRO A 123 -15.85 -6.97 4.06
C PRO A 123 -14.39 -7.00 3.59
N TYR A 124 -13.75 -5.85 3.59
CA TYR A 124 -12.40 -5.64 3.04
C TYR A 124 -11.35 -5.34 4.09
N SER A 125 -11.64 -4.42 5.05
CA SER A 125 -10.60 -3.76 5.87
C SER A 125 -9.81 -4.71 6.77
N ALA A 126 -10.48 -5.72 7.35
CA ALA A 126 -9.82 -6.70 8.21
C ALA A 126 -8.87 -7.61 7.43
N ALA A 127 -9.24 -8.00 6.20
CA ALA A 127 -8.40 -8.80 5.33
C ALA A 127 -7.24 -8.00 4.75
N PHE A 128 -7.46 -6.73 4.39
CA PHE A 128 -6.45 -5.87 3.78
C PHE A 128 -5.23 -5.67 4.69
N ARG A 129 -5.44 -5.37 5.97
CA ARG A 129 -4.37 -4.99 6.88
C ARG A 129 -3.20 -5.99 6.95
N PRO A 130 -3.40 -7.31 7.19
CA PRO A 130 -2.30 -8.26 7.25
C PRO A 130 -1.55 -8.38 5.91
N TYR A 131 -2.23 -8.32 4.78
CA TYR A 131 -1.58 -8.32 3.46
C TYR A 131 -0.72 -7.08 3.27
N HIS A 132 -1.25 -5.92 3.57
CA HIS A 132 -0.56 -4.65 3.41
C HIS A 132 0.70 -4.54 4.31
N LEU A 133 0.60 -4.94 5.57
CA LEU A 133 1.77 -4.97 6.46
C LEU A 133 2.81 -6.00 6.02
N THR A 134 2.39 -7.14 5.44
CA THR A 134 3.30 -8.11 4.85
C THR A 134 3.98 -7.56 3.61
N HIS A 135 3.25 -6.82 2.76
CA HIS A 135 3.80 -6.10 1.62
C HIS A 135 4.91 -5.13 2.04
N HIS A 136 4.67 -4.25 3.02
CA HIS A 136 5.72 -3.36 3.56
C HIS A 136 6.93 -4.10 4.11
N LYS A 137 6.70 -5.24 4.76
CA LYS A 137 7.74 -6.04 5.39
C LYS A 137 8.56 -6.85 4.37
N SER A 138 7.91 -7.29 3.30
CA SER A 138 8.46 -8.27 2.35
C SER A 138 8.29 -7.81 0.90
N LEU A 139 8.47 -6.52 0.65
CA LEU A 139 8.31 -5.91 -0.67
C LEU A 139 9.12 -6.66 -1.72
N GLY A 140 8.49 -7.02 -2.81
CA GLY A 140 9.10 -7.73 -3.92
C GLY A 140 9.41 -9.22 -3.67
N VAL A 141 9.14 -9.77 -2.47
CA VAL A 141 9.42 -11.19 -2.14
C VAL A 141 8.34 -12.09 -2.71
N THR A 142 8.73 -12.96 -3.63
CA THR A 142 7.80 -13.92 -4.25
C THR A 142 7.17 -14.85 -3.20
N GLY A 143 5.84 -14.97 -3.22
CA GLY A 143 5.07 -15.81 -2.28
C GLY A 143 4.70 -15.12 -0.96
N LEU A 144 5.21 -13.92 -0.69
CA LEU A 144 4.85 -13.11 0.48
C LEU A 144 4.22 -11.77 0.08
N ASP A 145 4.86 -11.07 -0.87
CA ASP A 145 4.31 -9.83 -1.42
C ASP A 145 3.17 -10.17 -2.41
N THR A 146 1.95 -10.04 -1.92
CA THR A 146 0.75 -10.39 -2.70
C THR A 146 0.38 -9.35 -3.76
N ASP A 147 1.07 -8.21 -3.78
CA ASP A 147 0.90 -7.20 -4.82
C ASP A 147 1.69 -7.52 -6.10
N LEU A 148 2.58 -8.52 -6.03
CA LEU A 148 3.29 -8.99 -7.21
C LEU A 148 2.35 -9.74 -8.16
N PRO A 149 2.29 -9.37 -9.45
CA PRO A 149 1.58 -10.15 -10.45
C PRO A 149 2.16 -11.56 -10.56
N THR A 150 1.27 -12.53 -10.72
CA THR A 150 1.66 -13.92 -11.00
C THR A 150 2.26 -14.08 -12.39
N ALA A 151 2.97 -15.18 -12.63
CA ALA A 151 3.48 -15.49 -13.97
C ALA A 151 2.37 -15.62 -15.02
N LEU A 152 1.20 -16.14 -14.61
CA LEU A 152 0.03 -16.25 -15.49
C LEU A 152 -0.51 -14.86 -15.85
N GLU A 153 -0.68 -13.96 -14.88
CA GLU A 153 -1.09 -12.58 -15.14
C GLU A 153 -0.09 -11.89 -16.09
N ALA A 154 1.20 -12.02 -15.85
CA ALA A 154 2.23 -11.44 -16.72
C ALA A 154 2.18 -12.00 -18.14
N PHE A 155 1.88 -13.29 -18.30
CA PHE A 155 1.80 -13.92 -19.62
C PHE A 155 0.54 -13.51 -20.41
N PHE A 156 -0.64 -13.57 -19.76
CA PHE A 156 -1.91 -13.33 -20.46
C PHE A 156 -2.26 -11.84 -20.60
N LEU A 157 -1.73 -10.98 -19.73
CA LEU A 157 -2.12 -9.57 -19.66
C LEU A 157 -1.08 -8.61 -20.28
N ASP A 158 -0.07 -9.11 -20.98
CA ASP A 158 1.01 -8.26 -21.53
C ASP A 158 0.63 -7.53 -22.83
N SER A 159 -0.43 -7.94 -23.52
CA SER A 159 -0.94 -7.24 -24.69
C SER A 159 -1.70 -5.96 -24.32
N VAL A 160 -1.86 -5.01 -25.25
CA VAL A 160 -2.68 -3.80 -25.06
C VAL A 160 -4.07 -4.14 -24.53
N LEU A 161 -4.74 -5.16 -25.11
CA LEU A 161 -6.05 -5.62 -24.67
C LEU A 161 -5.98 -6.22 -23.26
N GLY A 162 -4.97 -7.05 -22.99
CA GLY A 162 -4.75 -7.65 -21.66
C GLY A 162 -4.48 -6.59 -20.59
N LYS A 163 -3.65 -5.60 -20.86
CA LYS A 163 -3.36 -4.47 -19.95
C LYS A 163 -4.58 -3.58 -19.74
N THR A 164 -5.38 -3.35 -20.79
CA THR A 164 -6.67 -2.64 -20.66
C THR A 164 -7.63 -3.42 -19.76
N PHE A 165 -7.72 -4.73 -19.96
CA PHE A 165 -8.52 -5.62 -19.11
C PHE A 165 -8.02 -5.58 -17.65
N PHE A 166 -6.72 -5.68 -17.44
CA PHE A 166 -6.13 -5.56 -16.11
C PHE A 166 -6.50 -4.22 -15.45
N CYS A 167 -6.29 -3.08 -16.12
CA CYS A 167 -6.61 -1.76 -15.59
C CYS A 167 -8.12 -1.57 -15.32
N THR A 168 -8.98 -2.23 -16.10
CA THR A 168 -10.43 -2.17 -15.90
C THR A 168 -10.86 -2.98 -14.67
N PHE A 169 -10.24 -4.11 -14.43
CA PHE A 169 -10.59 -5.06 -13.38
C PHE A 169 -9.54 -5.14 -12.26
N GLN A 170 -8.61 -4.20 -12.19
CA GLN A 170 -7.47 -4.29 -11.27
C GLN A 170 -7.88 -4.44 -9.81
N ILE A 171 -9.01 -3.87 -9.39
CA ILE A 171 -9.52 -4.05 -8.02
C ILE A 171 -9.77 -5.53 -7.69
N LEU A 172 -10.24 -6.32 -8.66
CA LEU A 172 -10.46 -7.75 -8.48
C LEU A 172 -9.13 -8.52 -8.40
N PHE A 173 -8.13 -8.12 -9.19
CA PHE A 173 -6.79 -8.71 -9.09
C PHE A 173 -6.18 -8.46 -7.72
N TYR A 174 -6.24 -7.23 -7.21
CA TYR A 174 -5.71 -6.87 -5.89
C TYR A 174 -6.53 -7.48 -4.73
N ALA A 175 -7.84 -7.71 -4.92
CA ALA A 175 -8.68 -8.33 -3.89
C ALA A 175 -8.55 -9.87 -3.86
N LEU A 176 -8.44 -10.51 -5.01
CA LEU A 176 -8.50 -11.99 -5.11
C LEU A 176 -7.11 -12.63 -5.11
N ARG A 177 -6.12 -12.03 -5.78
CA ARG A 177 -4.75 -12.58 -5.85
C ARG A 177 -4.16 -12.93 -4.48
N PRO A 178 -4.28 -12.08 -3.44
CA PRO A 178 -3.77 -12.40 -2.13
C PRO A 178 -4.25 -13.74 -1.59
N MET A 179 -5.53 -14.07 -1.80
CA MET A 179 -6.15 -15.31 -1.30
C MET A 179 -5.52 -16.59 -1.87
N PHE A 180 -4.85 -16.50 -3.02
CA PHE A 180 -4.20 -17.63 -3.68
C PHE A 180 -2.69 -17.71 -3.43
N ILE A 181 -2.07 -16.63 -2.95
CA ILE A 181 -0.60 -16.54 -2.78
C ILE A 181 -0.20 -16.76 -1.33
N TYR A 182 -0.86 -16.08 -0.41
CA TYR A 182 -0.54 -16.11 1.01
C TYR A 182 -1.80 -15.96 1.84
N SER A 183 -2.04 -16.87 2.76
CA SER A 183 -3.22 -16.86 3.63
C SER A 183 -2.83 -16.50 5.07
N PRO A 184 -3.00 -15.25 5.50
CA PRO A 184 -2.81 -14.88 6.89
C PRO A 184 -3.84 -15.55 7.79
N PRO A 185 -3.57 -15.72 9.10
CA PRO A 185 -4.52 -16.29 10.06
C PRO A 185 -5.85 -15.55 10.05
N PHE A 186 -6.95 -16.30 10.06
CA PHE A 186 -8.29 -15.76 10.20
C PHE A 186 -8.58 -15.49 11.69
N THR A 187 -8.96 -14.27 12.02
CA THR A 187 -9.14 -13.82 13.41
C THR A 187 -10.55 -13.28 13.67
N SER A 188 -10.89 -13.04 14.94
CA SER A 188 -12.19 -12.48 15.35
C SER A 188 -12.54 -11.16 14.66
N ILE A 189 -11.55 -10.33 14.34
CA ILE A 189 -11.80 -9.05 13.65
C ILE A 189 -12.36 -9.25 12.23
N HIS A 190 -12.00 -10.34 11.55
CA HIS A 190 -12.58 -10.69 10.25
C HIS A 190 -14.07 -11.05 10.38
N LEU A 191 -14.45 -11.80 11.44
CA LEU A 191 -15.85 -12.12 11.74
C LEU A 191 -16.65 -10.87 12.08
N ILE A 192 -16.07 -9.96 12.89
CA ILE A 192 -16.71 -8.68 13.21
C ILE A 192 -16.91 -7.85 11.96
N ASN A 193 -15.88 -7.71 11.11
CA ASN A 193 -15.99 -6.95 9.87
C ASN A 193 -17.06 -7.55 8.93
N LEU A 194 -17.10 -8.88 8.79
CA LEU A 194 -18.12 -9.58 8.01
C LEU A 194 -19.53 -9.33 8.57
N ALA A 195 -19.73 -9.54 9.87
CA ALA A 195 -21.02 -9.38 10.53
C ALA A 195 -21.53 -7.93 10.42
N VAL A 196 -20.65 -6.95 10.68
CA VAL A 196 -20.99 -5.53 10.58
C VAL A 196 -21.33 -5.15 9.15
N GLN A 197 -20.56 -5.61 8.16
CA GLN A 197 -20.85 -5.29 6.76
C GLN A 197 -22.19 -5.88 6.31
N LEU A 198 -22.43 -7.17 6.54
CA LEU A 198 -23.69 -7.81 6.14
C LEU A 198 -24.91 -7.18 6.84
N SER A 199 -24.76 -6.82 8.12
CA SER A 199 -25.82 -6.14 8.86
C SER A 199 -26.08 -4.74 8.30
N PHE A 200 -25.03 -4.00 7.94
CA PHE A 200 -25.15 -2.69 7.33
C PHE A 200 -25.86 -2.77 5.97
N ASP A 201 -25.44 -3.66 5.08
CA ASP A 201 -26.01 -3.82 3.75
C ASP A 201 -27.49 -4.23 3.83
N TYR A 202 -27.84 -5.10 4.76
CA TYR A 202 -29.22 -5.48 5.04
C TYR A 202 -30.03 -4.28 5.55
N ILE A 203 -29.52 -3.55 6.55
CA ILE A 203 -30.21 -2.38 7.12
C ILE A 203 -30.38 -1.29 6.05
N LEU A 204 -29.35 -1.01 5.25
CA LEU A 204 -29.38 -0.02 4.19
C LEU A 204 -30.50 -0.34 3.18
N THR A 205 -30.60 -1.59 2.72
CA THR A 205 -31.60 -2.01 1.74
C THR A 205 -33.01 -1.99 2.34
N LYS A 206 -33.18 -2.40 3.60
CA LYS A 206 -34.47 -2.38 4.30
C LYS A 206 -34.91 -0.94 4.61
N PHE A 207 -34.02 -0.09 5.09
CA PHE A 207 -34.32 1.31 5.39
C PHE A 207 -34.75 2.12 4.16
N THR A 208 -34.08 1.88 3.03
CA THR A 208 -34.39 2.58 1.78
C THR A 208 -35.53 1.92 0.98
N GLY A 209 -35.91 0.70 1.32
CA GLY A 209 -36.90 -0.09 0.56
C GLY A 209 -36.42 -0.46 -0.87
N SER A 210 -35.12 -0.38 -1.13
CA SER A 210 -34.56 -0.52 -2.47
C SER A 210 -33.16 -1.15 -2.41
N LEU A 211 -32.79 -1.91 -3.47
CA LEU A 211 -31.43 -2.42 -3.68
C LEU A 211 -30.51 -1.41 -4.37
N GLN A 212 -31.03 -0.31 -4.90
CA GLN A 212 -30.23 0.67 -5.64
C GLN A 212 -29.09 1.29 -4.83
N PRO A 213 -29.25 1.63 -3.53
CA PRO A 213 -28.16 2.11 -2.70
C PRO A 213 -27.00 1.09 -2.60
N PHE A 214 -27.31 -0.18 -2.45
CA PHE A 214 -26.29 -1.25 -2.42
C PHE A 214 -25.57 -1.35 -3.78
N TYR A 215 -26.33 -1.37 -4.88
CA TYR A 215 -25.72 -1.37 -6.23
C TYR A 215 -24.83 -0.16 -6.47
N TYR A 216 -25.23 1.03 -5.97
CA TYR A 216 -24.40 2.22 -6.05
C TYR A 216 -23.06 2.04 -5.31
N LEU A 217 -23.07 1.50 -4.10
CA LEU A 217 -21.84 1.27 -3.32
C LEU A 217 -20.91 0.26 -4.01
N ILE A 218 -21.46 -0.86 -4.52
CA ILE A 218 -20.70 -1.85 -5.26
C ILE A 218 -20.14 -1.28 -6.57
N ALA A 219 -20.95 -0.55 -7.33
CA ALA A 219 -20.50 0.11 -8.57
C ALA A 219 -19.39 1.14 -8.27
N SER A 220 -19.54 1.92 -7.20
CA SER A 220 -18.53 2.89 -6.74
C SER A 220 -17.22 2.20 -6.39
N SER A 221 -17.24 1.07 -5.69
CA SER A 221 -16.06 0.28 -5.34
C SER A 221 -15.38 -0.30 -6.59
N PHE A 222 -16.16 -0.87 -7.51
CA PHE A 222 -15.63 -1.40 -8.76
C PHE A 222 -14.97 -0.28 -9.60
N LEU A 223 -15.68 0.84 -9.79
CA LEU A 223 -15.20 1.97 -10.58
C LEU A 223 -13.98 2.64 -9.93
N ALA A 224 -13.90 2.67 -8.60
CA ALA A 224 -12.74 3.18 -7.88
C ALA A 224 -11.45 2.45 -8.29
N GLY A 225 -11.49 1.14 -8.41
CA GLY A 225 -10.34 0.34 -8.85
C GLY A 225 -10.38 -0.05 -10.32
N SER A 226 -10.95 0.79 -11.19
CA SER A 226 -11.02 0.59 -12.64
C SER A 226 -10.25 1.70 -13.36
N LEU A 227 -10.68 2.10 -14.55
CA LEU A 227 -10.10 3.20 -15.35
C LEU A 227 -10.50 4.58 -14.75
N HIS A 228 -10.23 4.77 -13.47
CA HIS A 228 -10.45 6.01 -12.74
C HIS A 228 -9.12 6.74 -12.52
N PRO A 229 -9.07 8.08 -12.60
CA PRO A 229 -7.83 8.84 -12.43
C PRO A 229 -7.06 8.50 -11.15
N CYS A 230 -7.75 8.33 -10.02
CA CYS A 230 -7.12 7.97 -8.76
C CYS A 230 -6.59 6.52 -8.76
N ALA A 231 -7.18 5.60 -9.55
CA ALA A 231 -6.73 4.20 -9.61
C ALA A 231 -5.33 4.03 -10.24
N GLY A 232 -4.81 5.07 -10.86
CA GLY A 232 -3.44 5.06 -11.38
C GLY A 232 -2.37 4.83 -10.33
N HIS A 233 -2.68 5.09 -9.04
CA HIS A 233 -1.75 4.84 -7.94
C HIS A 233 -1.35 3.34 -7.84
N PHE A 234 -2.26 2.39 -8.05
CA PHE A 234 -1.97 0.96 -8.01
C PHE A 234 -0.81 0.54 -8.94
N ILE A 235 -0.66 1.25 -10.05
CA ILE A 235 0.42 1.02 -11.02
C ILE A 235 1.60 1.94 -10.70
N ALA A 236 1.35 3.23 -10.44
CA ALA A 236 2.37 4.23 -10.25
C ALA A 236 3.33 3.90 -9.09
N GLU A 237 2.83 3.28 -8.04
CA GLU A 237 3.56 3.07 -6.80
C GLU A 237 4.72 2.08 -6.92
N HIS A 238 4.55 1.02 -7.73
CA HIS A 238 5.48 -0.11 -7.70
C HIS A 238 5.92 -0.64 -9.06
N TYR A 239 5.30 -0.20 -10.17
CA TYR A 239 5.75 -0.61 -11.50
C TYR A 239 6.83 0.33 -11.99
N PHE A 240 7.92 -0.19 -12.50
CA PHE A 240 8.95 0.66 -13.09
C PHE A 240 8.65 0.93 -14.56
N PHE A 241 8.97 2.15 -14.97
CA PHE A 241 8.80 2.66 -16.31
C PHE A 241 10.17 3.07 -16.83
N SER A 242 10.64 2.47 -17.93
CA SER A 242 11.95 2.75 -18.51
C SER A 242 12.15 4.22 -18.92
N LYS A 243 11.05 4.95 -19.13
CA LYS A 243 11.05 6.35 -19.59
C LYS A 243 10.67 7.37 -18.52
N VAL A 244 10.66 7.00 -17.24
CA VAL A 244 10.40 7.96 -16.16
C VAL A 244 11.57 8.91 -16.05
N LYS A 245 11.33 10.19 -16.36
CA LYS A 245 12.35 11.25 -16.27
C LYS A 245 12.45 11.73 -14.83
N THR A 246 13.66 11.72 -14.30
CA THR A 246 14.02 12.54 -13.15
C THR A 246 14.05 14.00 -13.58
N GLY A 247 13.47 14.91 -12.82
CA GLY A 247 13.39 16.37 -12.96
C GLY A 247 14.31 17.11 -13.93
N GLY A 248 14.42 16.69 -15.20
CA GLY A 248 15.20 17.32 -16.27
C GLY A 248 16.44 16.57 -16.73
N THR A 249 16.83 15.49 -16.09
CA THR A 249 17.95 14.61 -16.46
C THR A 249 17.47 13.26 -16.97
N GLU A 250 18.34 12.54 -17.69
CA GLU A 250 18.07 11.18 -18.18
C GLU A 250 17.62 10.24 -17.05
N SER A 251 16.70 9.34 -17.34
CA SER A 251 16.21 8.33 -16.39
C SER A 251 17.39 7.52 -15.83
N LEU A 252 17.40 7.29 -14.52
CA LEU A 252 18.38 6.39 -13.87
C LEU A 252 18.40 4.99 -14.50
N LEU A 253 17.29 4.56 -15.09
CA LEU A 253 17.18 3.30 -15.82
C LEU A 253 17.84 3.38 -17.21
N GLU A 254 17.74 4.49 -17.92
CA GLU A 254 18.48 4.69 -19.19
C GLU A 254 20.00 4.74 -18.96
N LEU A 255 20.45 5.33 -17.86
CA LEU A 255 21.87 5.32 -17.46
C LEU A 255 22.38 3.91 -17.16
N LYS A 256 21.54 3.04 -16.58
CA LYS A 256 21.94 1.68 -16.18
C LYS A 256 21.97 0.67 -17.31
N PHE A 257 21.17 0.88 -18.38
CA PHE A 257 21.09 -0.03 -19.54
C PHE A 257 21.85 0.47 -20.79
N LYS A 258 22.43 1.66 -20.77
CA LYS A 258 23.41 2.03 -21.80
C LYS A 258 24.69 1.21 -21.59
N PRO A 259 25.22 0.54 -22.63
CA PRO A 259 26.54 -0.09 -22.54
C PRO A 259 27.55 0.99 -22.14
N GLN A 260 28.14 0.83 -20.98
CA GLN A 260 29.04 1.80 -20.37
C GLN A 260 30.25 2.01 -21.27
N ALA A 261 30.41 3.21 -21.79
CA ALA A 261 31.72 3.67 -22.24
C ALA A 261 32.62 3.66 -21.00
N LYS A 262 33.72 2.89 -21.05
CA LYS A 262 34.69 2.76 -19.99
C LYS A 262 35.15 4.14 -19.51
N THR A 263 34.65 4.59 -18.38
CA THR A 263 35.22 5.70 -17.62
C THR A 263 35.87 5.10 -16.39
N ASP A 264 37.14 5.35 -16.21
CA ASP A 264 37.99 4.82 -15.15
C ASP A 264 37.56 5.34 -13.78
N GLY A 265 36.73 4.58 -13.07
CA GLY A 265 36.33 4.82 -11.68
C GLY A 265 34.92 4.30 -11.38
N PRO A 266 34.67 3.68 -10.20
CA PRO A 266 33.34 3.27 -9.80
C PRO A 266 32.47 4.50 -9.56
N SER A 267 31.44 4.73 -10.40
CA SER A 267 30.45 5.74 -10.13
C SER A 267 29.53 5.27 -9.00
N VAL A 268 29.11 6.21 -8.15
CA VAL A 268 28.15 5.95 -7.06
C VAL A 268 26.83 5.35 -7.61
N LEU A 269 26.55 5.53 -8.91
CA LEU A 269 25.37 5.03 -9.60
C LEU A 269 25.45 3.56 -10.02
N ASP A 270 26.66 2.97 -10.10
CA ASP A 270 26.85 1.59 -10.56
C ASP A 270 26.31 0.53 -9.58
N ASN A 271 26.02 0.91 -8.33
CA ASN A 271 25.50 0.03 -7.28
C ASN A 271 24.01 0.27 -6.93
N LEU A 272 23.31 1.20 -7.62
CA LEU A 272 21.91 1.47 -7.34
C LEU A 272 21.02 0.44 -8.06
N SER A 273 20.39 -0.42 -7.27
CA SER A 273 19.26 -1.24 -7.74
C SER A 273 18.13 -0.32 -8.21
N PRO A 274 17.32 -0.73 -9.23
CA PRO A 274 16.15 0.07 -9.62
C PRO A 274 15.27 0.32 -8.39
N PRO A 275 14.70 1.53 -8.24
CA PRO A 275 13.82 1.83 -7.13
C PRO A 275 12.60 0.90 -7.18
N GLU A 276 12.17 0.43 -6.01
CA GLU A 276 11.04 -0.49 -5.85
C GLU A 276 9.72 0.24 -5.67
N THR A 277 9.80 1.52 -5.33
CA THR A 277 8.70 2.42 -5.11
C THR A 277 8.91 3.73 -5.86
N TYR A 278 7.81 4.37 -6.25
CA TYR A 278 7.81 5.63 -6.99
C TYR A 278 6.82 6.59 -6.37
N SER A 279 7.24 7.83 -6.14
CA SER A 279 6.33 8.88 -5.69
C SER A 279 5.63 9.60 -6.84
N TYR A 280 4.46 10.14 -6.54
CA TYR A 280 3.66 11.00 -7.39
C TYR A 280 3.44 12.34 -6.68
N TYR A 281 3.85 13.42 -7.32
CA TYR A 281 3.72 14.78 -6.79
C TYR A 281 2.67 15.58 -7.57
N GLY A 282 1.44 15.08 -7.59
CA GLY A 282 0.34 15.72 -8.32
C GLY A 282 -0.88 15.99 -7.45
N PRO A 283 -1.91 16.69 -8.00
CA PRO A 283 -3.05 17.19 -7.22
C PRO A 283 -3.99 16.11 -6.67
N LEU A 284 -4.00 14.90 -7.25
CA LEU A 284 -4.86 13.81 -6.76
C LEU A 284 -4.48 13.31 -5.36
N ASN A 285 -3.28 13.65 -4.87
CA ASN A 285 -2.85 13.39 -3.50
C ASN A 285 -3.84 13.94 -2.46
N ILE A 286 -4.49 15.08 -2.73
CA ILE A 286 -5.48 15.69 -1.84
C ILE A 286 -6.66 14.74 -1.58
N LEU A 287 -7.04 13.94 -2.58
CA LEU A 287 -8.18 13.01 -2.52
C LEU A 287 -7.79 11.65 -1.95
N THR A 288 -6.51 11.36 -1.77
CA THR A 288 -5.98 10.00 -1.61
C THR A 288 -4.98 9.87 -0.45
N TYR A 289 -5.16 10.64 0.61
CA TYR A 289 -4.30 10.59 1.80
C TYR A 289 -2.80 10.73 1.50
N ASN A 290 -2.44 11.53 0.49
CA ASN A 290 -1.05 11.72 0.07
C ASN A 290 -0.31 10.39 -0.22
N VAL A 291 -1.04 9.31 -0.57
CA VAL A 291 -0.44 8.01 -0.87
C VAL A 291 0.59 8.07 -1.98
N GLY A 292 0.47 9.08 -2.85
CA GLY A 292 1.46 9.31 -3.90
C GLY A 292 2.84 9.75 -3.41
N LEU A 293 3.00 10.16 -2.14
CA LEU A 293 4.32 10.31 -1.52
C LEU A 293 4.80 8.93 -1.05
N HIS A 294 4.93 8.01 -1.99
CA HIS A 294 5.01 6.58 -1.73
C HIS A 294 6.40 6.12 -1.32
N ASN A 295 7.46 6.76 -1.83
CA ASN A 295 8.82 6.55 -1.35
C ASN A 295 8.93 6.93 0.13
N GLU A 296 8.41 8.12 0.46
CA GLU A 296 8.38 8.67 1.82
C GLU A 296 7.57 7.77 2.77
N HIS A 297 6.43 7.26 2.28
CA HIS A 297 5.56 6.37 3.05
C HIS A 297 6.22 5.01 3.31
N HIS A 298 6.82 4.38 2.30
CA HIS A 298 7.52 3.10 2.46
C HIS A 298 8.75 3.21 3.35
N ASP A 299 9.45 4.35 3.29
CA ASP A 299 10.60 4.62 4.15
C ASP A 299 10.18 4.82 5.62
N PHE A 300 9.10 5.56 5.86
CA PHE A 300 8.65 5.92 7.21
C PHE A 300 7.13 5.73 7.38
N PRO A 301 6.63 4.48 7.39
CA PRO A 301 5.20 4.18 7.43
C PRO A 301 4.50 4.57 8.74
N ALA A 302 5.27 5.02 9.74
CA ALA A 302 4.76 5.56 11.00
C ALA A 302 4.48 7.09 10.93
N ILE A 303 4.78 7.73 9.80
CA ILE A 303 4.46 9.15 9.57
C ILE A 303 3.10 9.25 8.87
N PRO A 304 2.12 9.94 9.45
CA PRO A 304 0.80 10.04 8.87
C PRO A 304 0.78 10.95 7.62
N TRP A 305 -0.19 10.72 6.77
CA TRP A 305 -0.39 11.38 5.50
C TRP A 305 -0.27 12.92 5.54
N THR A 306 -0.71 13.57 6.62
CA THR A 306 -0.63 15.03 6.79
C THR A 306 0.80 15.55 6.95
N ARG A 307 1.75 14.68 7.27
CA ARG A 307 3.14 15.03 7.59
C ARG A 307 4.15 14.50 6.58
N LEU A 308 3.74 13.72 5.57
CA LEU A 308 4.63 13.20 4.54
C LEU A 308 5.32 14.31 3.74
N HIS A 309 4.62 15.41 3.43
CA HIS A 309 5.26 16.58 2.80
C HIS A 309 6.38 17.19 3.65
N LYS A 310 6.20 17.20 4.98
CA LYS A 310 7.27 17.69 5.88
C LYS A 310 8.46 16.75 5.92
N LEU A 311 8.23 15.43 5.81
CA LEU A 311 9.30 14.46 5.65
C LEU A 311 10.07 14.71 4.35
N HIS A 312 9.35 14.87 3.24
CA HIS A 312 9.96 15.21 1.94
C HIS A 312 10.84 16.46 2.04
N ASP A 313 10.33 17.54 2.64
CA ASP A 313 11.07 18.80 2.81
C ASP A 313 12.33 18.65 3.69
N ILE A 314 12.26 17.84 4.74
CA ILE A 314 13.41 17.57 5.63
C ILE A 314 14.51 16.78 4.90
N ALA A 315 14.11 15.85 4.04
CA ALA A 315 15.01 14.90 3.38
C ALA A 315 15.03 15.07 1.85
N LYS A 316 14.81 16.28 1.39
CA LYS A 316 14.64 16.68 -0.02
C LYS A 316 15.77 16.20 -0.92
N GLU A 317 17.00 16.25 -0.46
CA GLU A 317 18.19 15.79 -1.17
C GLU A 317 18.18 14.31 -1.52
N PHE A 318 17.36 13.50 -0.80
CA PHE A 318 17.23 12.06 -1.06
C PHE A 318 16.04 11.73 -1.97
N TYR A 319 14.95 12.50 -1.88
CA TYR A 319 13.72 12.19 -2.62
C TYR A 319 13.65 12.88 -3.99
N GLU A 320 14.16 14.12 -4.13
CA GLU A 320 14.12 14.85 -5.41
C GLU A 320 14.90 14.19 -6.55
N PRO A 321 16.05 13.51 -6.31
CA PRO A 321 16.75 12.82 -7.38
C PRO A 321 16.06 11.56 -7.87
N LEU A 322 15.07 11.03 -7.13
CA LEU A 322 14.39 9.79 -7.48
C LEU A 322 13.41 9.99 -8.65
N PRO A 323 13.22 8.97 -9.49
CA PRO A 323 12.19 9.02 -10.52
C PRO A 323 10.81 9.14 -9.88
N CYS A 324 9.97 9.99 -10.46
CA CYS A 324 8.64 10.26 -9.93
C CYS A 324 7.60 10.41 -11.05
N HIS A 325 6.34 10.20 -10.72
CA HIS A 325 5.21 10.43 -11.60
C HIS A 325 4.60 11.82 -11.39
N ARG A 326 4.05 12.41 -12.45
CA ARG A 326 3.36 13.68 -12.41
C ARG A 326 1.87 13.59 -12.75
N SER A 327 1.44 12.44 -13.27
CA SER A 327 0.05 12.21 -13.66
C SER A 327 -0.28 10.72 -13.59
N TRP A 328 -1.21 10.34 -12.73
CA TRP A 328 -1.71 8.96 -12.68
C TRP A 328 -2.51 8.56 -13.92
N VAL A 329 -3.20 9.52 -14.53
CA VAL A 329 -3.86 9.28 -15.83
C VAL A 329 -2.84 8.90 -16.89
N TRP A 330 -1.72 9.63 -16.94
CA TRP A 330 -0.64 9.32 -17.89
C TRP A 330 0.02 7.97 -17.59
N VAL A 331 0.15 7.61 -16.32
CA VAL A 331 0.64 6.28 -15.89
C VAL A 331 -0.24 5.17 -16.45
N ILE A 332 -1.58 5.27 -16.31
CA ILE A 332 -2.51 4.29 -16.88
C ILE A 332 -2.34 4.18 -18.40
N TRP A 333 -2.31 5.31 -19.11
CA TRP A 333 -2.12 5.35 -20.55
C TRP A 333 -0.80 4.71 -20.99
N THR A 334 0.31 5.08 -20.33
CA THR A 334 1.63 4.52 -20.63
C THR A 334 1.66 3.02 -20.34
N PHE A 335 1.10 2.58 -19.20
CA PHE A 335 1.05 1.16 -18.87
C PHE A 335 0.30 0.35 -19.94
N ILE A 336 -0.84 0.86 -20.44
CA ILE A 336 -1.65 0.17 -21.43
C ILE A 336 -0.96 0.15 -22.80
N LEU A 337 -0.41 1.28 -23.24
CA LEU A 337 0.03 1.46 -24.63
C LEU A 337 1.50 1.18 -24.87
N ASP A 338 2.37 1.37 -23.87
CA ASP A 338 3.80 1.14 -24.04
C ASP A 338 4.11 -0.36 -23.97
N LYS A 339 4.73 -0.89 -25.03
CA LYS A 339 5.12 -2.30 -25.13
C LYS A 339 6.22 -2.70 -24.15
N ASP A 340 7.00 -1.73 -23.67
CA ASP A 340 8.13 -1.96 -22.78
C ASP A 340 7.71 -1.87 -21.30
N VAL A 341 6.40 -1.68 -21.02
CA VAL A 341 5.82 -1.62 -19.68
C VAL A 341 4.66 -2.60 -19.58
N GLY A 342 4.67 -3.43 -18.54
CA GLY A 342 3.63 -4.45 -18.36
C GLY A 342 3.61 -5.05 -16.96
N PRO A 343 2.77 -6.06 -16.72
CA PRO A 343 2.66 -6.72 -15.41
C PRO A 343 3.97 -7.31 -14.88
N TRP A 344 4.94 -7.54 -15.75
CA TRP A 344 6.28 -8.04 -15.43
C TRP A 344 7.25 -6.94 -14.94
N CYS A 345 6.91 -5.66 -15.07
CA CYS A 345 7.73 -4.52 -14.65
C CYS A 345 7.65 -4.29 -13.13
N ARG A 346 8.01 -5.30 -12.35
CA ARG A 346 8.09 -5.26 -10.88
C ARG A 346 9.40 -5.86 -10.40
N VAL A 347 10.00 -5.27 -9.38
CA VAL A 347 11.15 -5.90 -8.71
C VAL A 347 10.67 -7.18 -8.02
N LYS A 348 11.34 -8.30 -8.29
CA LYS A 348 11.05 -9.61 -7.68
C LYS A 348 12.31 -10.22 -7.10
N ARG A 349 12.18 -10.84 -5.94
CA ARG A 349 13.26 -11.56 -5.27
C ARG A 349 12.76 -12.89 -4.69
N ALA A 350 13.63 -13.90 -4.68
CA ALA A 350 13.29 -15.23 -4.15
C ALA A 350 13.34 -15.27 -2.62
N GLN A 351 14.22 -14.46 -2.02
CA GLN A 351 14.43 -14.39 -0.58
C GLN A 351 14.76 -12.94 -0.18
N GLY A 352 14.59 -12.64 1.07
CA GLY A 352 14.80 -11.33 1.63
C GLY A 352 13.51 -10.81 2.27
N GLY A 353 13.52 -9.62 2.73
CA GLY A 353 12.46 -9.04 3.50
C GLY A 353 12.96 -8.70 4.90
N ARG A 354 12.15 -7.93 5.62
CA ARG A 354 12.49 -7.45 6.97
C ARG A 354 12.56 -8.63 7.93
N VAL A 355 13.73 -8.97 8.44
CA VAL A 355 13.85 -9.88 9.60
C VAL A 355 13.53 -9.06 10.84
N VAL A 356 12.35 -9.25 11.40
CA VAL A 356 11.95 -8.61 12.65
C VAL A 356 12.36 -9.51 13.79
N GLY A 357 13.20 -8.98 14.67
CA GLY A 357 13.45 -9.52 16.00
C GLY A 357 14.10 -10.91 16.05
N GLY A 358 15.40 -10.92 16.14
CA GLY A 358 16.16 -12.11 16.50
C GLY A 358 17.57 -11.68 16.89
N GLY A 359 17.78 -11.39 18.17
CA GLY A 359 19.11 -11.43 18.75
C GLY A 359 19.66 -12.83 18.52
N SER A 360 20.57 -12.99 17.58
CA SER A 360 21.29 -14.24 17.38
C SER A 360 22.76 -13.96 17.15
N THR A 361 23.51 -14.22 18.16
CA THR A 361 24.88 -14.69 18.05
C THR A 361 24.89 -16.05 17.34
N GLY A 362 25.27 -16.08 16.08
CA GLY A 362 25.40 -17.33 15.33
C GLY A 362 26.18 -17.13 14.04
N LYS A 363 27.52 -17.27 14.14
CA LYS A 363 28.40 -17.45 12.97
C LYS A 363 27.99 -18.73 12.24
N THR A 364 27.44 -18.63 11.04
CA THR A 364 27.36 -19.77 10.13
C THR A 364 28.45 -19.68 9.07
N LYS A 365 29.34 -20.66 9.13
CA LYS A 365 30.35 -20.98 8.11
C LYS A 365 29.61 -21.36 6.81
N ALA A 366 30.04 -20.78 5.71
CA ALA A 366 29.70 -21.25 4.39
C ALA A 366 30.26 -22.67 4.19
N SER A 367 29.42 -23.64 3.89
CA SER A 367 29.83 -24.91 3.29
C SER A 367 29.06 -25.06 1.96
N ALA A 368 29.83 -25.11 0.89
CA ALA A 368 29.36 -25.57 -0.41
C ALA A 368 29.06 -27.09 -0.32
N GLY A 369 27.89 -27.52 -0.78
CA GLY A 369 27.51 -28.90 -0.85
C GLY A 369 26.24 -29.11 -1.68
N ARG A 370 26.42 -29.92 -2.70
CA ARG A 370 25.44 -30.38 -3.72
C ARG A 370 24.25 -31.11 -3.10
N GLY A 371 23.08 -30.98 -3.77
CA GLY A 371 22.17 -32.12 -4.07
C GLY A 371 20.93 -32.25 -3.21
N GLY A 372 19.78 -32.17 -3.84
CA GLY A 372 18.71 -33.17 -3.75
C GLY A 372 17.72 -33.08 -2.59
N GLU A 373 16.47 -32.80 -2.96
CA GLU A 373 15.24 -33.39 -2.45
C GLU A 373 14.83 -33.20 -0.97
N GLY A 374 13.56 -32.82 -0.80
CA GLY A 374 12.76 -33.12 0.38
C GLY A 374 12.08 -31.93 1.01
N ILE A 375 10.89 -31.61 0.52
CA ILE A 375 9.93 -30.79 1.27
C ILE A 375 9.37 -31.67 2.40
N SER A 376 9.82 -31.45 3.63
CA SER A 376 9.14 -32.00 4.81
C SER A 376 8.25 -30.94 5.41
N ALA A 377 6.94 -31.17 5.33
CA ALA A 377 5.93 -30.45 6.08
C ALA A 377 6.17 -30.68 7.58
N ALA A 378 6.45 -29.62 8.31
CA ALA A 378 6.41 -29.64 9.77
C ALA A 378 4.95 -29.59 10.21
N SER A 379 4.49 -30.68 10.80
CA SER A 379 3.18 -30.83 11.45
C SER A 379 3.10 -29.88 12.64
N ALA A 380 2.12 -28.98 12.62
CA ALA A 380 1.70 -28.24 13.80
C ALA A 380 0.88 -29.17 14.69
N GLY A 381 1.30 -29.35 15.95
CA GLY A 381 0.50 -29.99 17.00
C GLY A 381 -0.62 -29.07 17.48
N PRO A 382 -1.71 -29.62 18.03
CA PRO A 382 -2.81 -28.85 18.52
C PRO A 382 -2.53 -28.27 19.90
N ASP A 383 -3.23 -27.18 20.22
CA ASP A 383 -3.33 -26.51 21.52
C ASP A 383 -2.34 -25.34 21.79
N GLY A 384 -2.84 -24.18 21.57
CA GLY A 384 -2.31 -22.91 22.02
C GLY A 384 -3.13 -21.77 21.43
N GLU A 385 -3.97 -21.12 22.24
CA GLU A 385 -4.52 -19.78 21.96
C GLU A 385 -3.34 -18.83 21.76
N GLU A 386 -2.86 -18.71 20.55
CA GLU A 386 -1.97 -17.61 20.16
C GLU A 386 -2.84 -16.36 19.98
N SER A 387 -2.91 -15.57 21.05
CA SER A 387 -3.22 -14.15 21.01
C SER A 387 -2.54 -13.54 19.79
N ASP A 388 -3.25 -12.69 19.02
CA ASP A 388 -2.77 -11.92 17.86
C ASP A 388 -1.30 -11.53 18.04
N GLY A 389 -0.39 -12.41 17.63
CA GLY A 389 1.02 -12.42 17.98
C GLY A 389 1.89 -11.40 17.22
N TRP A 390 1.31 -10.32 16.82
CA TRP A 390 2.01 -9.09 16.47
C TRP A 390 2.23 -8.30 17.76
N LYS A 391 3.34 -8.53 18.43
CA LYS A 391 3.73 -7.74 19.60
C LYS A 391 3.74 -6.27 19.18
N GLU A 392 2.96 -5.47 19.87
CA GLU A 392 2.82 -4.02 19.64
C GLU A 392 4.13 -3.24 19.64
N SER A 393 5.20 -3.83 20.18
CA SER A 393 6.56 -3.28 20.23
C SER A 393 7.25 -3.17 18.86
N GLU A 394 6.71 -3.79 17.79
CA GLU A 394 7.38 -3.82 16.48
C GLU A 394 6.90 -2.75 15.49
N ILE A 395 5.85 -1.97 15.84
CA ILE A 395 5.26 -0.94 14.96
C ILE A 395 5.21 0.44 15.65
N GLN A 396 5.74 0.58 16.86
CA GLN A 396 5.75 1.86 17.55
C GLN A 396 7.03 2.65 17.25
N CYS A 397 6.86 3.87 16.74
CA CYS A 397 7.86 4.93 16.85
C CYS A 397 7.94 5.44 18.26
#